data_825a5560e3b06ea07e76a8468c00228c
#
_entry.id   825a5560e3b06ea07e76a8468c00228c
#
_cell.length_a   1.000
_cell.length_b   1.000
_cell.length_c   1.000
_cell.angle_alpha   90.00
_cell.angle_beta   90.00
_cell.angle_gamma   90.00
#
_symmetry.space_group_name_H-M   'P 1'
#
loop_
_entity.id
_entity.type
_entity.pdbx_description
1 polymer ?
#
loop_
_entity_poly.entity_id
_entity_poly.type
_entity_poly.pdbx_seq_one_letter_code
_entity_poly.pdbx_strand_id
1 'polypeptide(L)'
;MNHGHRLTTLALAIMASAHVSASALNENSPEPQPINSPFIQDVKGTIVEDYSRETIQPVFFSMRMMSDADEQRGDWFNLSASYTRLQGVGSDVVYDYLMPPLQPQPVIVAVLDSGVDVEHEDLKNKLWTNEDEIPDNGIDDDDNGYIDDVHGWNFLGNSLGINVDQDTLEVTREYKKYLKLKEKGHWIPRKKRAYFKAVEADYLSSLKDDQDALNRVTTATEQANEFKEQILQYVDQKDFSTNGLKTLLDNENASVVTAAEGLLSVFDSWYSFEYLESRRSRYQDSLDFHLNLELDTRGDIVWDDISNPWEKGYGNNDVKGPVGSHGTHVAGIIAAERNNFIGIDGVADHAQIMAVRMVPNGDERDKDIANAVRYAVDNGAKIINMSFGKSYSPRKYIVDHAFRYAARKGVLIVHSAGNSRNDNDIKPSFPNRYAKHYRSKPISTWLDVGASAKYADETLVASFSNFGQKSVDVFAPGYRILSTTPGNTYGSKSGTSMAAPVVSGVAALVWSRYPDLSVKELKAMLMGESKVYPELLVKKPSSPDDLVPFSTLSISGSVVDAEAIFAELETR
;
A
#
# COMPACT_ATOMS: atom_id res chain seq x y z
N MET A 1 -55.07 1.03 10.15
CA MET A 1 -54.98 -0.31 10.74
C MET A 1 -54.10 -1.16 9.83
N ASN A 2 -53.08 -1.78 10.39
CA ASN A 2 -52.08 -2.66 9.77
C ASN A 2 -50.99 -2.02 8.88
N HIS A 3 -50.01 -1.42 9.52
CA HIS A 3 -48.62 -1.39 9.07
C HIS A 3 -47.70 -1.55 10.30
N GLY A 4 -47.44 -2.77 10.67
CA GLY A 4 -46.59 -3.10 11.80
C GLY A 4 -46.33 -4.61 11.84
N HIS A 5 -45.48 -5.14 10.93
CA HIS A 5 -44.87 -6.48 11.04
C HIS A 5 -44.03 -6.77 9.78
N ARG A 6 -42.89 -6.07 9.59
CA ARG A 6 -41.86 -6.49 8.63
C ARG A 6 -40.41 -6.06 9.01
N LEU A 7 -40.20 -5.57 10.24
CA LEU A 7 -38.85 -5.11 10.66
C LEU A 7 -38.15 -6.02 11.68
N THR A 8 -38.75 -7.16 12.05
CA THR A 8 -38.19 -8.05 13.08
C THR A 8 -37.53 -9.33 12.54
N THR A 9 -37.56 -9.58 11.25
CA THR A 9 -37.02 -10.84 10.68
C THR A 9 -35.63 -10.70 10.07
N LEU A 10 -35.14 -9.49 9.82
CA LEU A 10 -33.80 -9.29 9.24
C LEU A 10 -32.70 -9.13 10.30
N ALA A 11 -33.06 -8.71 11.51
CA ALA A 11 -32.10 -8.56 12.60
C ALA A 11 -31.69 -9.87 13.28
N LEU A 12 -32.44 -10.97 13.07
CA LEU A 12 -32.12 -12.27 13.67
C LEU A 12 -31.25 -13.16 12.78
N ALA A 13 -31.08 -12.85 11.51
CA ALA A 13 -30.23 -13.64 10.60
C ALA A 13 -28.74 -13.24 10.67
N ILE A 14 -28.42 -12.06 11.19
CA ILE A 14 -27.04 -11.56 11.30
C ILE A 14 -26.39 -12.00 12.63
N MET A 15 -27.16 -12.41 13.63
CA MET A 15 -26.59 -12.90 14.91
C MET A 15 -26.35 -14.42 14.98
N ALA A 16 -26.67 -15.17 13.94
CA ALA A 16 -26.53 -16.63 13.95
C ALA A 16 -25.23 -17.16 13.32
N SER A 17 -24.40 -16.29 12.72
CA SER A 17 -23.12 -16.69 12.10
C SER A 17 -21.86 -16.38 12.92
N ALA A 18 -21.99 -15.82 14.13
CA ALA A 18 -20.86 -15.44 14.97
C ALA A 18 -20.55 -16.41 16.12
N HIS A 19 -21.11 -17.63 16.14
CA HIS A 19 -20.88 -18.58 17.23
C HIS A 19 -20.59 -19.99 16.72
N VAL A 20 -19.53 -20.16 15.92
CA VAL A 20 -18.84 -21.46 15.78
C VAL A 20 -17.37 -21.18 15.48
N SER A 21 -16.53 -21.18 16.47
CA SER A 21 -15.16 -21.66 16.50
C SER A 21 -14.39 -21.09 17.68
N ALA A 22 -14.75 -21.49 18.88
CA ALA A 22 -13.88 -21.38 20.04
C ALA A 22 -13.92 -22.71 20.79
N SER A 23 -13.24 -23.72 20.27
CA SER A 23 -12.81 -24.89 21.06
C SER A 23 -11.81 -25.71 20.24
N ALA A 24 -10.60 -25.69 20.67
CA ALA A 24 -9.47 -26.58 20.46
C ALA A 24 -8.19 -25.82 20.07
N LEU A 25 -7.63 -25.07 21.00
CA LEU A 25 -6.19 -24.85 21.00
C LEU A 25 -5.60 -25.84 22.02
N ASN A 26 -4.93 -26.80 21.47
CA ASN A 26 -4.19 -27.81 22.19
C ASN A 26 -2.92 -27.16 22.81
N GLU A 27 -2.80 -27.19 24.11
CA GLU A 27 -1.60 -26.86 24.84
C GLU A 27 -0.50 -27.87 24.49
N ASN A 28 0.39 -27.52 23.57
CA ASN A 28 1.74 -28.05 23.38
C ASN A 28 2.36 -27.56 22.09
N SER A 29 2.67 -26.25 22.04
CA SER A 29 3.68 -25.73 21.15
C SER A 29 4.87 -25.30 21.97
N PRO A 30 6.11 -25.72 21.63
CA PRO A 30 7.28 -25.29 22.37
C PRO A 30 7.46 -23.78 22.21
N GLU A 31 7.76 -23.09 23.31
CA GLU A 31 8.17 -21.68 23.32
C GLU A 31 9.27 -21.43 22.28
N PRO A 32 9.20 -20.34 21.54
CA PRO A 32 10.30 -19.96 20.67
C PRO A 32 11.54 -19.65 21.53
N GLN A 33 12.59 -20.42 21.33
CA GLN A 33 13.89 -20.18 21.96
C GLN A 33 14.41 -18.82 21.46
N PRO A 34 15.01 -18.01 22.35
CA PRO A 34 15.63 -16.74 21.91
C PRO A 34 16.77 -17.05 20.96
N ILE A 35 16.74 -16.45 19.78
CA ILE A 35 17.85 -16.49 18.83
C ILE A 35 18.98 -15.66 19.45
N ASN A 36 19.95 -16.34 20.06
CA ASN A 36 21.19 -15.73 20.49
C ASN A 36 21.93 -15.23 19.24
N SER A 37 21.97 -13.93 19.07
CA SER A 37 22.87 -13.27 18.13
C SER A 37 24.31 -13.42 18.65
N PRO A 38 25.22 -14.07 17.92
CA PRO A 38 26.62 -14.02 18.26
C PRO A 38 27.29 -12.84 17.55
N PHE A 39 28.16 -12.18 18.32
CA PHE A 39 29.19 -11.24 17.91
C PHE A 39 28.93 -9.74 18.00
N ILE A 40 29.16 -9.23 19.20
CA ILE A 40 29.98 -8.04 19.39
C ILE A 40 31.22 -8.49 20.15
N GLN A 41 32.34 -8.64 19.47
CA GLN A 41 33.64 -8.67 20.14
C GLN A 41 34.24 -7.26 20.09
N ASP A 42 34.45 -6.70 21.29
CA ASP A 42 35.21 -5.50 21.57
C ASP A 42 36.53 -5.45 20.80
N VAL A 43 36.73 -4.41 20.01
CA VAL A 43 38.05 -3.96 19.63
C VAL A 43 38.31 -2.65 20.37
N LYS A 44 38.94 -2.73 21.55
CA LYS A 44 39.56 -1.61 22.21
C LYS A 44 40.82 -1.21 21.43
N GLY A 45 40.74 -0.14 20.65
CA GLY A 45 41.85 0.53 20.03
C GLY A 45 42.06 1.90 20.64
N THR A 46 43.22 2.13 21.16
CA THR A 46 43.75 3.29 21.88
C THR A 46 43.59 4.57 21.07
N ILE A 47 43.01 5.62 21.70
CA ILE A 47 42.96 6.97 21.18
C ILE A 47 44.37 7.57 21.29
N VAL A 48 44.92 8.03 20.18
CA VAL A 48 46.06 8.95 20.15
C VAL A 48 45.57 10.26 19.53
N GLU A 49 45.51 11.31 20.34
CA GLU A 49 45.26 12.67 19.87
C GLU A 49 46.50 13.17 19.10
N ASP A 50 46.35 13.50 17.84
CA ASP A 50 47.20 14.48 17.16
C ASP A 50 46.41 15.21 16.06
N TYR A 51 46.11 16.47 16.28
CA TYR A 51 45.49 17.38 15.33
C TYR A 51 46.55 18.08 14.49
N SER A 52 46.93 17.54 13.37
CA SER A 52 47.55 18.29 12.30
C SER A 52 46.87 18.00 10.97
N ARG A 53 46.47 19.08 10.29
CA ARG A 53 45.80 19.06 8.98
C ARG A 53 46.51 18.13 8.01
N GLU A 54 45.91 16.99 7.71
CA GLU A 54 46.23 16.20 6.54
C GLU A 54 44.96 15.81 5.78
N THR A 55 45.06 15.98 4.47
CA THR A 55 44.16 15.60 3.43
C THR A 55 43.32 14.37 3.76
N ILE A 56 42.01 14.52 3.72
CA ILE A 56 41.05 13.43 3.80
C ILE A 56 41.36 12.45 2.65
N GLN A 57 42.02 11.37 2.94
CA GLN A 57 42.10 10.21 2.06
C GLN A 57 40.73 9.53 2.11
N PRO A 58 40.16 9.12 0.99
CA PRO A 58 38.94 8.32 1.01
C PRO A 58 39.21 7.04 1.79
N VAL A 59 38.52 6.88 2.92
CA VAL A 59 38.55 5.65 3.69
C VAL A 59 37.91 4.57 2.79
N PHE A 60 38.75 3.71 2.24
CA PHE A 60 38.29 2.49 1.60
C PHE A 60 37.65 1.60 2.68
N PHE A 61 36.34 1.74 2.90
CA PHE A 61 35.58 0.73 3.64
C PHE A 61 35.69 -0.57 2.84
N SER A 62 36.22 -1.61 3.47
CA SER A 62 36.16 -2.95 2.90
C SER A 62 34.66 -3.27 2.66
N MET A 63 34.27 -3.53 1.40
CA MET A 63 32.94 -4.04 1.09
C MET A 63 32.64 -5.18 2.05
N ARG A 64 31.67 -4.98 2.93
CA ARG A 64 31.09 -6.08 3.71
C ARG A 64 30.48 -7.01 2.69
N MET A 65 31.07 -8.21 2.54
CA MET A 65 30.47 -9.24 1.69
C MET A 65 29.08 -9.52 2.22
N MET A 66 28.07 -9.40 1.34
CA MET A 66 26.69 -9.70 1.65
C MET A 66 26.59 -11.09 2.27
N SER A 67 25.98 -11.22 3.43
CA SER A 67 25.67 -12.51 4.04
C SER A 67 24.34 -13.03 3.47
N ASP A 68 24.15 -14.35 3.45
CA ASP A 68 22.84 -14.96 3.12
C ASP A 68 21.70 -14.37 3.98
N ALA A 69 22.02 -13.87 5.17
CA ALA A 69 21.09 -13.20 6.06
C ALA A 69 20.59 -11.86 5.51
N ASP A 70 21.44 -11.09 4.82
CA ASP A 70 21.04 -9.79 4.22
C ASP A 70 20.09 -10.01 3.05
N GLU A 71 20.25 -11.08 2.26
CA GLU A 71 19.30 -11.44 1.19
C GLU A 71 17.93 -11.85 1.72
N GLN A 72 17.87 -12.38 2.94
CA GLN A 72 16.65 -12.86 3.58
C GLN A 72 15.93 -11.78 4.39
N ARG A 73 16.57 -10.61 4.63
CA ARG A 73 15.92 -9.51 5.34
C ARG A 73 14.65 -9.08 4.60
N GLY A 74 13.55 -9.05 5.33
CA GLY A 74 12.26 -8.62 4.79
C GLY A 74 12.18 -7.11 4.59
N ASP A 75 12.92 -6.33 5.38
CA ASP A 75 13.05 -4.87 5.33
C ASP A 75 14.24 -4.39 4.49
N TRP A 76 14.60 -5.16 3.47
CA TRP A 76 15.69 -4.90 2.54
C TRP A 76 15.65 -3.49 1.92
N PHE A 77 14.48 -2.85 1.92
CA PHE A 77 14.29 -1.49 1.40
C PHE A 77 15.12 -0.43 2.15
N ASN A 78 15.55 -0.70 3.39
CA ASN A 78 16.42 0.18 4.17
C ASN A 78 17.90 0.04 3.80
N LEU A 79 18.30 -1.08 3.18
CA LEU A 79 19.70 -1.38 2.91
C LEU A 79 20.28 -0.49 1.82
N SER A 80 21.59 -0.17 1.95
CA SER A 80 22.30 0.56 0.91
C SER A 80 22.85 -0.36 -0.18
N ALA A 81 22.65 0.04 -1.43
CA ALA A 81 23.26 -0.64 -2.57
C ALA A 81 24.79 -0.41 -2.65
N SER A 82 25.33 0.55 -1.93
CA SER A 82 26.79 0.79 -1.82
C SER A 82 27.48 -0.31 -1.03
N TYR A 83 26.78 -0.97 -0.10
CA TYR A 83 27.32 -2.02 0.78
C TYR A 83 26.73 -3.40 0.49
N THR A 84 25.59 -3.47 -0.18
CA THR A 84 24.92 -4.71 -0.56
C THR A 84 24.63 -4.71 -2.06
N ARG A 85 24.16 -5.81 -2.62
CA ARG A 85 23.64 -5.82 -4.00
C ARG A 85 22.18 -5.39 -4.10
N LEU A 86 21.55 -5.18 -2.94
CA LEU A 86 20.13 -4.86 -2.84
C LEU A 86 19.91 -3.37 -3.09
N GLN A 87 18.94 -3.05 -3.92
CA GLN A 87 18.64 -1.68 -4.34
C GLN A 87 17.64 -1.02 -3.39
N GLY A 88 17.94 -1.04 -2.07
CA GLY A 88 17.22 -0.27 -1.06
C GLY A 88 17.62 1.21 -1.08
N VAL A 89 17.06 1.98 -0.16
CA VAL A 89 17.25 3.45 -0.11
C VAL A 89 18.45 3.90 0.73
N GLY A 90 19.16 2.99 1.41
CA GLY A 90 20.35 3.33 2.22
C GLY A 90 20.03 4.10 3.50
N SER A 91 18.80 4.00 4.03
CA SER A 91 18.45 4.67 5.29
C SER A 91 19.26 4.16 6.48
N ASP A 92 19.65 2.89 6.50
CA ASP A 92 20.54 2.31 7.50
C ASP A 92 21.92 2.98 7.51
N VAL A 93 22.50 3.25 6.34
CA VAL A 93 23.77 3.99 6.23
C VAL A 93 23.62 5.44 6.72
N VAL A 94 22.47 6.06 6.43
CA VAL A 94 22.19 7.40 6.95
C VAL A 94 22.20 7.40 8.48
N TYR A 95 21.51 6.44 9.12
CA TYR A 95 21.48 6.34 10.58
C TYR A 95 22.84 6.01 11.21
N ASP A 96 23.61 5.15 10.56
CA ASP A 96 24.87 4.66 11.11
C ASP A 96 26.03 5.66 10.90
N TYR A 97 26.04 6.42 9.78
CA TYR A 97 27.23 7.16 9.37
C TYR A 97 26.99 8.60 8.90
N LEU A 98 25.79 8.92 8.39
CA LEU A 98 25.52 10.23 7.76
C LEU A 98 24.53 11.08 8.56
N MET A 99 24.17 10.64 9.77
CA MET A 99 23.21 11.39 10.57
C MET A 99 23.82 12.67 11.10
N PRO A 100 23.33 13.86 10.69
CA PRO A 100 23.87 15.12 11.15
C PRO A 100 23.60 15.30 12.66
N PRO A 101 24.46 16.05 13.39
CA PRO A 101 24.27 16.32 14.81
C PRO A 101 23.13 17.33 15.09
N LEU A 102 22.18 17.42 14.19
CA LEU A 102 21.00 18.28 14.30
C LEU A 102 19.92 17.58 15.12
N GLN A 103 19.23 18.36 15.96
CA GLN A 103 18.07 17.84 16.69
C GLN A 103 16.93 17.58 15.70
N PRO A 104 16.40 16.35 15.65
CA PRO A 104 15.32 16.04 14.72
C PRO A 104 14.02 16.75 15.12
N GLN A 105 13.23 17.10 14.11
CA GLN A 105 11.88 17.61 14.30
C GLN A 105 10.88 16.54 13.88
N PRO A 106 9.77 16.38 14.59
CA PRO A 106 8.71 15.46 14.16
C PRO A 106 8.11 15.90 12.83
N VAL A 107 7.84 14.93 11.95
CA VAL A 107 7.21 15.15 10.64
C VAL A 107 5.93 14.36 10.55
N ILE A 108 4.79 15.05 10.46
CA ILE A 108 3.48 14.42 10.34
C ILE A 108 3.32 13.92 8.90
N VAL A 109 3.13 12.59 8.77
CA VAL A 109 2.84 11.90 7.51
C VAL A 109 1.41 11.35 7.57
N ALA A 110 0.51 11.94 6.80
CA ALA A 110 -0.85 11.43 6.69
C ALA A 110 -0.88 10.21 5.76
N VAL A 111 -1.32 9.08 6.27
CA VAL A 111 -1.57 7.85 5.52
C VAL A 111 -3.04 7.79 5.15
N LEU A 112 -3.35 8.22 3.93
CA LEU A 112 -4.69 8.13 3.35
C LEU A 112 -4.85 6.73 2.76
N ASP A 113 -5.52 5.82 3.49
CA ASP A 113 -5.52 4.40 3.14
C ASP A 113 -6.76 3.66 3.71
N SER A 114 -6.69 2.33 3.79
CA SER A 114 -7.76 1.45 4.30
C SER A 114 -7.93 1.45 5.81
N GLY A 115 -7.05 2.14 6.54
CA GLY A 115 -6.97 2.21 8.00
C GLY A 115 -5.61 1.74 8.53
N VAL A 116 -5.28 2.14 9.76
CA VAL A 116 -4.03 1.81 10.46
C VAL A 116 -4.35 1.21 11.82
N ASP A 117 -3.71 0.09 12.16
CA ASP A 117 -3.79 -0.49 13.50
C ASP A 117 -2.95 0.34 14.48
N VAL A 118 -3.60 1.29 15.15
CA VAL A 118 -2.97 2.22 16.09
C VAL A 118 -2.45 1.54 17.36
N GLU A 119 -2.92 0.32 17.65
CA GLU A 119 -2.48 -0.47 18.80
C GLU A 119 -1.29 -1.40 18.45
N HIS A 120 -0.84 -1.39 17.19
CA HIS A 120 0.27 -2.25 16.77
C HIS A 120 1.55 -1.92 17.55
N GLU A 121 2.19 -2.93 18.15
CA GLU A 121 3.34 -2.78 19.04
C GLU A 121 4.52 -2.01 18.44
N ASP A 122 4.68 -2.08 17.12
CA ASP A 122 5.76 -1.45 16.35
C ASP A 122 5.35 -0.07 15.77
N LEU A 123 4.11 0.39 16.01
CA LEU A 123 3.57 1.66 15.50
C LEU A 123 3.04 2.60 16.57
N LYS A 124 2.57 2.09 17.71
CA LYS A 124 1.85 2.87 18.73
C LYS A 124 2.59 4.11 19.23
N ASN A 125 3.94 4.07 19.25
CA ASN A 125 4.78 5.20 19.65
C ASN A 125 5.10 6.16 18.48
N LYS A 126 4.58 5.88 17.28
CA LYS A 126 4.82 6.63 16.05
C LYS A 126 3.57 7.31 15.50
N LEU A 127 2.51 7.32 16.28
CA LEU A 127 1.26 7.96 15.88
C LEU A 127 1.33 9.45 16.09
N TRP A 128 0.73 10.20 15.17
CA TRP A 128 0.32 11.56 15.41
C TRP A 128 -0.82 11.57 16.44
N THR A 129 -0.79 12.53 17.34
CA THR A 129 -1.86 12.73 18.31
C THR A 129 -2.37 14.16 18.17
N ASN A 130 -3.69 14.31 18.06
CA ASN A 130 -4.35 15.59 18.21
C ASN A 130 -4.36 15.96 19.69
N GLU A 131 -3.44 16.83 20.09
CA GLU A 131 -3.29 17.21 21.51
C GLU A 131 -4.41 18.15 21.99
N ASP A 132 -5.19 18.71 21.08
CA ASP A 132 -6.32 19.59 21.38
C ASP A 132 -7.61 18.78 21.64
N GLU A 133 -7.61 17.44 21.43
CA GLU A 133 -8.70 16.51 21.72
C GLU A 133 -8.51 15.80 23.07
N ILE A 134 -9.60 15.65 23.82
CA ILE A 134 -9.65 14.81 25.03
C ILE A 134 -10.23 13.45 24.66
N PRO A 135 -9.43 12.38 24.63
CA PRO A 135 -9.87 11.08 24.12
C PRO A 135 -11.15 10.56 24.79
N ASP A 136 -12.05 9.98 23.99
CA ASP A 136 -13.25 9.25 24.40
C ASP A 136 -14.27 10.09 25.20
N ASN A 137 -14.27 11.43 25.06
CA ASN A 137 -15.24 12.27 25.71
C ASN A 137 -16.52 12.53 24.88
N GLY A 138 -16.50 12.19 23.59
CA GLY A 138 -17.60 12.36 22.65
C GLY A 138 -17.86 13.82 22.24
N ILE A 139 -16.85 14.69 22.40
CA ILE A 139 -16.88 16.11 22.06
C ILE A 139 -15.79 16.39 21.03
N ASP A 140 -16.04 17.31 20.12
CA ASP A 140 -15.09 17.93 19.23
C ASP A 140 -14.47 19.12 20.00
N ASP A 141 -13.37 18.87 20.71
CA ASP A 141 -12.80 19.84 21.66
C ASP A 141 -12.06 20.99 20.96
N ASP A 142 -11.56 20.78 19.74
CA ASP A 142 -10.86 21.80 18.94
C ASP A 142 -11.77 22.49 17.89
N ASP A 143 -13.06 22.13 17.83
CA ASP A 143 -14.08 22.68 16.92
C ASP A 143 -13.69 22.56 15.42
N ASN A 144 -12.93 21.49 15.09
CA ASN A 144 -12.48 21.20 13.72
C ASN A 144 -13.56 20.49 12.88
N GLY A 145 -14.58 19.94 13.52
CA GLY A 145 -15.71 19.21 12.95
C GLY A 145 -15.56 17.68 12.97
N TYR A 146 -14.62 17.15 13.77
CA TYR A 146 -14.33 15.72 13.89
C TYR A 146 -14.18 15.33 15.36
N ILE A 147 -15.14 14.58 15.90
CA ILE A 147 -15.23 14.22 17.32
C ILE A 147 -14.20 13.16 17.69
N ASP A 148 -13.41 13.40 18.75
CA ASP A 148 -12.38 12.47 19.26
C ASP A 148 -11.38 12.00 18.16
N ASP A 149 -10.94 12.85 17.25
CA ASP A 149 -10.03 12.50 16.16
C ASP A 149 -8.56 12.41 16.59
N VAL A 150 -8.33 11.74 17.71
CA VAL A 150 -7.04 11.66 18.43
C VAL A 150 -5.86 11.20 17.56
N HIS A 151 -6.05 10.21 16.68
CA HIS A 151 -4.98 9.70 15.80
C HIS A 151 -5.30 9.87 14.31
N GLY A 152 -6.40 10.56 14.01
CA GLY A 152 -6.88 10.74 12.65
C GLY A 152 -8.38 10.53 12.51
N TRP A 153 -8.87 10.30 11.29
CA TRP A 153 -10.29 10.20 11.00
C TRP A 153 -10.65 9.09 10.01
N ASN A 154 -11.84 8.53 10.17
CA ASN A 154 -12.42 7.52 9.30
C ASN A 154 -13.62 8.06 8.53
N PHE A 155 -13.48 8.30 7.23
CA PHE A 155 -14.53 8.76 6.32
C PHE A 155 -15.47 7.64 5.83
N LEU A 156 -15.25 6.39 6.25
CA LEU A 156 -15.99 5.20 5.82
C LEU A 156 -16.88 4.60 6.91
N GLY A 157 -17.25 5.40 7.89
CA GLY A 157 -18.12 4.98 8.98
C GLY A 157 -19.28 5.95 9.20
N ASN A 158 -20.01 5.71 10.28
CA ASN A 158 -21.02 6.63 10.80
C ASN A 158 -20.81 6.88 12.30
N SER A 159 -21.59 7.81 12.86
CA SER A 159 -21.53 8.19 14.27
C SER A 159 -21.96 7.08 15.26
N LEU A 160 -22.45 5.93 14.78
CA LEU A 160 -22.74 4.75 15.61
C LEU A 160 -21.58 3.74 15.61
N GLY A 161 -20.44 4.06 15.01
CA GLY A 161 -19.29 3.17 14.93
C GLY A 161 -19.42 2.05 13.87
N ILE A 162 -20.44 2.08 12.99
CA ILE A 162 -20.59 1.11 11.91
C ILE A 162 -19.72 1.56 10.73
N ASN A 163 -18.90 0.66 10.23
CA ASN A 163 -17.91 0.96 9.20
C ASN A 163 -18.18 0.22 7.89
N VAL A 164 -17.87 0.87 6.77
CA VAL A 164 -17.82 0.25 5.45
C VAL A 164 -16.59 -0.64 5.38
N ASP A 165 -16.78 -1.90 4.99
CA ASP A 165 -15.74 -2.84 4.58
C ASP A 165 -15.61 -2.86 3.07
N GLN A 166 -16.65 -3.34 2.39
CA GLN A 166 -16.73 -3.52 0.94
C GLN A 166 -17.45 -2.34 0.29
N ASP A 167 -16.97 -1.86 -0.84
CA ASP A 167 -17.71 -0.89 -1.68
C ASP A 167 -17.54 -1.23 -3.18
N THR A 168 -18.33 -0.60 -4.00
CA THR A 168 -18.31 -0.77 -5.45
C THR A 168 -17.10 -0.05 -6.08
N LEU A 169 -16.67 -0.54 -7.26
CA LEU A 169 -15.74 0.22 -8.10
C LEU A 169 -16.42 1.49 -8.68
N GLU A 170 -15.62 2.50 -9.01
CA GLU A 170 -16.15 3.73 -9.62
C GLU A 170 -16.80 3.47 -10.99
N VAL A 171 -16.28 2.51 -11.76
CA VAL A 171 -16.89 2.08 -13.02
C VAL A 171 -18.31 1.56 -12.81
N THR A 172 -18.54 0.83 -11.74
CA THR A 172 -19.87 0.30 -11.36
C THR A 172 -20.84 1.43 -11.01
N ARG A 173 -20.39 2.39 -10.20
CA ARG A 173 -21.17 3.58 -9.84
C ARG A 173 -21.55 4.44 -11.05
N GLU A 174 -20.61 4.67 -11.96
CA GLU A 174 -20.85 5.44 -13.18
C GLU A 174 -21.72 4.65 -14.18
N TYR A 175 -21.59 3.32 -14.25
CA TYR A 175 -22.49 2.50 -15.07
C TYR A 175 -23.91 2.47 -14.51
N LYS A 176 -24.10 2.31 -13.20
CA LYS A 176 -25.42 2.42 -12.52
C LYS A 176 -26.07 3.77 -12.83
N LYS A 177 -25.32 4.84 -12.78
CA LYS A 177 -25.77 6.19 -13.15
C LYS A 177 -26.17 6.29 -14.64
N TYR A 178 -25.41 5.69 -15.53
CA TYR A 178 -25.74 5.65 -16.96
C TYR A 178 -27.05 4.90 -17.21
N LEU A 179 -27.26 3.74 -16.58
CA LEU A 179 -28.52 2.97 -16.66
C LEU A 179 -29.72 3.82 -16.19
N LYS A 180 -29.62 4.48 -15.04
CA LYS A 180 -30.67 5.39 -14.54
C LYS A 180 -31.00 6.54 -15.52
N LEU A 181 -29.98 7.08 -16.21
CA LEU A 181 -30.21 8.14 -17.22
C LEU A 181 -30.92 7.60 -18.46
N LYS A 182 -30.60 6.38 -18.89
CA LYS A 182 -31.26 5.70 -20.03
C LYS A 182 -32.72 5.37 -19.69
N GLU A 183 -32.98 4.81 -18.53
CA GLU A 183 -34.32 4.45 -18.05
C GLU A 183 -35.27 5.65 -17.99
N LYS A 184 -34.78 6.80 -17.47
CA LYS A 184 -35.55 8.04 -17.40
C LYS A 184 -35.66 8.79 -18.72
N GLY A 185 -35.14 8.26 -19.82
CA GLY A 185 -35.15 8.90 -21.12
C GLY A 185 -34.42 10.26 -21.16
N HIS A 186 -33.47 10.49 -20.24
CA HIS A 186 -32.76 11.75 -20.21
C HIS A 186 -31.82 11.93 -21.41
N TRP A 187 -31.87 13.10 -22.02
CA TRP A 187 -30.94 13.43 -23.08
C TRP A 187 -29.49 13.51 -22.56
N ILE A 188 -28.60 12.73 -23.19
CA ILE A 188 -27.17 12.70 -22.82
C ILE A 188 -26.38 13.47 -23.88
N PRO A 189 -25.62 14.53 -23.49
CA PRO A 189 -24.77 15.28 -24.41
C PRO A 189 -23.77 14.40 -25.15
N ARG A 190 -23.46 14.71 -26.41
CA ARG A 190 -22.58 13.91 -27.28
C ARG A 190 -21.22 13.56 -26.61
N LYS A 191 -20.60 14.53 -25.92
CA LYS A 191 -19.33 14.31 -25.20
C LYS A 191 -19.47 13.29 -24.04
N LYS A 192 -20.60 13.33 -23.32
CA LYS A 192 -20.88 12.37 -22.24
C LYS A 192 -21.28 10.98 -22.76
N ARG A 193 -21.84 10.88 -23.98
CA ARG A 193 -22.16 9.58 -24.58
C ARG A 193 -20.92 8.72 -24.82
N ALA A 194 -19.82 9.31 -25.32
CA ALA A 194 -18.57 8.57 -25.51
C ALA A 194 -18.00 8.08 -24.17
N TYR A 195 -18.03 8.93 -23.13
CA TYR A 195 -17.63 8.57 -21.79
C TYR A 195 -18.45 7.40 -21.25
N PHE A 196 -19.78 7.49 -21.26
CA PHE A 196 -20.63 6.41 -20.74
C PHE A 196 -20.57 5.10 -21.57
N LYS A 197 -20.27 5.18 -22.87
CA LYS A 197 -20.00 3.99 -23.66
C LYS A 197 -18.69 3.29 -23.25
N ALA A 198 -17.67 4.05 -22.91
CA ALA A 198 -16.43 3.50 -22.36
C ALA A 198 -16.68 2.85 -20.99
N VAL A 199 -17.39 3.56 -20.09
CA VAL A 199 -17.82 3.01 -18.78
C VAL A 199 -18.61 1.70 -18.94
N GLU A 200 -19.59 1.64 -19.86
CA GLU A 200 -20.38 0.43 -20.13
C GLU A 200 -19.49 -0.71 -20.63
N ALA A 201 -18.56 -0.43 -21.55
CA ALA A 201 -17.64 -1.43 -22.08
C ALA A 201 -16.69 -1.96 -21.01
N ASP A 202 -16.11 -1.06 -20.20
CA ASP A 202 -15.19 -1.45 -19.12
C ASP A 202 -15.91 -2.25 -18.03
N TYR A 203 -17.14 -1.84 -17.63
CA TYR A 203 -17.93 -2.58 -16.64
C TYR A 203 -18.28 -3.99 -17.14
N LEU A 204 -18.79 -4.11 -18.38
CA LEU A 204 -19.17 -5.41 -18.93
C LEU A 204 -17.96 -6.32 -19.16
N SER A 205 -16.80 -5.75 -19.53
CA SER A 205 -15.55 -6.51 -19.63
C SER A 205 -15.13 -7.03 -18.27
N SER A 206 -15.07 -6.16 -17.25
CA SER A 206 -14.70 -6.56 -15.89
C SER A 206 -15.63 -7.65 -15.32
N LEU A 207 -16.94 -7.48 -15.50
CA LEU A 207 -17.93 -8.47 -15.06
C LEU A 207 -17.70 -9.84 -15.70
N LYS A 208 -17.46 -9.84 -17.02
CA LYS A 208 -17.20 -11.08 -17.76
C LYS A 208 -15.86 -11.70 -17.34
N ASP A 209 -14.80 -10.89 -17.24
CA ASP A 209 -13.46 -11.36 -16.90
C ASP A 209 -13.42 -11.99 -15.50
N ASP A 210 -14.12 -11.41 -14.52
CA ASP A 210 -14.19 -11.92 -13.16
C ASP A 210 -15.09 -13.16 -13.07
N GLN A 211 -16.21 -13.23 -13.81
CA GLN A 211 -17.00 -14.45 -13.93
C GLN A 211 -16.21 -15.60 -14.54
N ASP A 212 -15.53 -15.35 -15.65
CA ASP A 212 -14.68 -16.35 -16.31
C ASP A 212 -13.52 -16.79 -15.40
N ALA A 213 -12.95 -15.88 -14.63
CA ALA A 213 -11.87 -16.17 -13.68
C ALA A 213 -12.38 -16.98 -12.48
N LEU A 214 -13.55 -16.62 -11.91
CA LEU A 214 -14.18 -17.38 -10.84
C LEU A 214 -14.47 -18.83 -11.29
N ASN A 215 -15.03 -19.01 -12.48
CA ASN A 215 -15.28 -20.34 -13.03
C ASN A 215 -13.99 -21.15 -13.16
N ARG A 216 -12.91 -20.56 -13.68
CA ARG A 216 -11.61 -21.25 -13.82
C ARG A 216 -11.03 -21.67 -12.47
N VAL A 217 -11.03 -20.77 -11.48
CA VAL A 217 -10.47 -21.11 -10.16
C VAL A 217 -11.34 -22.11 -9.41
N THR A 218 -12.67 -22.05 -9.55
CA THR A 218 -13.59 -23.03 -8.95
C THR A 218 -13.33 -24.43 -9.53
N THR A 219 -13.25 -24.56 -10.86
CA THR A 219 -12.93 -25.83 -11.51
C THR A 219 -11.56 -26.37 -11.07
N ALA A 220 -10.54 -25.49 -10.99
CA ALA A 220 -9.23 -25.90 -10.51
C ALA A 220 -9.24 -26.35 -9.04
N THR A 221 -10.05 -25.68 -8.19
CA THR A 221 -10.21 -26.05 -6.78
C THR A 221 -10.91 -27.43 -6.64
N GLU A 222 -11.94 -27.68 -7.42
CA GLU A 222 -12.63 -28.96 -7.46
C GLU A 222 -11.69 -30.09 -7.88
N GLN A 223 -10.92 -29.90 -8.96
CA GLN A 223 -9.92 -30.86 -9.43
C GLN A 223 -8.82 -31.11 -8.37
N ALA A 224 -8.32 -30.05 -7.76
CA ALA A 224 -7.31 -30.17 -6.71
C ALA A 224 -7.84 -30.98 -5.51
N ASN A 225 -9.07 -30.74 -5.08
CA ASN A 225 -9.71 -31.50 -4.00
C ASN A 225 -9.95 -32.96 -4.39
N GLU A 226 -10.37 -33.26 -5.62
CA GLU A 226 -10.52 -34.64 -6.10
C GLU A 226 -9.20 -35.42 -6.05
N PHE A 227 -8.11 -34.83 -6.54
CA PHE A 227 -6.77 -35.45 -6.44
C PHE A 227 -6.31 -35.62 -5.00
N LYS A 228 -6.54 -34.64 -4.13
CA LYS A 228 -6.23 -34.72 -2.71
C LYS A 228 -6.98 -35.87 -2.05
N GLU A 229 -8.28 -36.02 -2.29
CA GLU A 229 -9.08 -37.10 -1.75
C GLU A 229 -8.61 -38.47 -2.27
N GLN A 230 -8.26 -38.59 -3.56
CA GLN A 230 -7.68 -39.83 -4.12
C GLN A 230 -6.37 -40.21 -3.42
N ILE A 231 -5.48 -39.26 -3.11
CA ILE A 231 -4.26 -39.54 -2.35
C ILE A 231 -4.61 -40.05 -0.95
N LEU A 232 -5.52 -39.36 -0.24
CA LEU A 232 -5.91 -39.68 1.14
C LEU A 232 -6.63 -41.02 1.29
N GLN A 233 -7.17 -41.60 0.22
CA GLN A 233 -7.75 -42.97 0.24
C GLN A 233 -6.70 -44.06 0.51
N TYR A 234 -5.43 -43.79 0.19
CA TYR A 234 -4.36 -44.80 0.23
C TYR A 234 -3.21 -44.46 1.17
N VAL A 235 -2.97 -43.16 1.44
CA VAL A 235 -1.86 -42.70 2.27
C VAL A 235 -2.30 -41.57 3.22
N ASP A 236 -1.74 -41.54 4.44
CA ASP A 236 -1.94 -40.41 5.38
C ASP A 236 -0.95 -39.27 5.02
N GLN A 237 -1.28 -38.54 3.97
CA GLN A 237 -0.49 -37.39 3.52
C GLN A 237 -0.94 -36.12 4.23
N LYS A 238 0.00 -35.40 4.89
CA LYS A 238 -0.25 -34.14 5.61
C LYS A 238 0.30 -32.92 4.86
N ASP A 239 1.41 -33.11 4.15
CA ASP A 239 2.06 -32.04 3.39
C ASP A 239 1.64 -32.10 1.92
N PHE A 240 0.74 -31.19 1.54
CA PHE A 240 0.29 -30.98 0.16
C PHE A 240 1.03 -29.80 -0.53
N SER A 241 2.18 -29.37 -0.01
CA SER A 241 3.06 -28.49 -0.77
C SER A 241 3.63 -29.19 -2.00
N THR A 242 4.16 -28.42 -2.94
CA THR A 242 4.85 -28.98 -4.12
C THR A 242 5.94 -29.96 -3.74
N ASN A 243 6.67 -29.73 -2.64
CA ASN A 243 7.69 -30.64 -2.16
C ASN A 243 7.09 -31.90 -1.56
N GLY A 244 6.07 -31.78 -0.73
CA GLY A 244 5.35 -32.94 -0.16
C GLY A 244 4.75 -33.82 -1.25
N LEU A 245 4.15 -33.23 -2.29
CA LEU A 245 3.60 -33.98 -3.43
C LEU A 245 4.67 -34.72 -4.24
N LYS A 246 5.84 -34.11 -4.43
CA LYS A 246 6.97 -34.77 -5.14
C LYS A 246 7.44 -36.04 -4.43
N THR A 247 7.31 -36.15 -3.13
CA THR A 247 7.66 -37.38 -2.39
C THR A 247 6.72 -38.55 -2.70
N LEU A 248 5.54 -38.27 -3.22
CA LEU A 248 4.54 -39.28 -3.59
C LEU A 248 4.77 -39.87 -5.01
N LEU A 249 5.64 -39.28 -5.82
CA LEU A 249 5.90 -39.77 -7.18
C LEU A 249 6.61 -41.11 -7.22
N ASP A 250 7.28 -41.50 -6.15
CA ASP A 250 7.93 -42.81 -5.97
C ASP A 250 7.04 -43.80 -5.19
N ASN A 251 5.74 -43.51 -4.99
CA ASN A 251 4.82 -44.39 -4.27
C ASN A 251 4.51 -45.66 -5.07
N GLU A 252 4.44 -46.83 -4.41
CA GLU A 252 4.14 -48.11 -5.05
C GLU A 252 2.71 -48.18 -5.63
N ASN A 253 1.77 -47.35 -5.10
CA ASN A 253 0.42 -47.26 -5.60
C ASN A 253 0.31 -46.28 -6.78
N ALA A 254 0.08 -46.81 -7.96
CA ALA A 254 -0.06 -46.03 -9.18
C ALA A 254 -1.17 -44.95 -9.11
N SER A 255 -2.26 -45.21 -8.34
CA SER A 255 -3.34 -44.22 -8.16
C SER A 255 -2.84 -43.01 -7.35
N VAL A 256 -1.98 -43.22 -6.36
CA VAL A 256 -1.38 -42.12 -5.57
C VAL A 256 -0.44 -41.29 -6.46
N VAL A 257 0.38 -41.95 -7.28
CA VAL A 257 1.30 -41.27 -8.22
C VAL A 257 0.50 -40.43 -9.21
N THR A 258 -0.51 -41.00 -9.87
CA THR A 258 -1.34 -40.28 -10.85
C THR A 258 -2.06 -39.08 -10.21
N ALA A 259 -2.59 -39.22 -8.98
CA ALA A 259 -3.24 -38.12 -8.29
C ALA A 259 -2.24 -37.03 -7.85
N ALA A 260 -1.02 -37.41 -7.44
CA ALA A 260 0.03 -36.46 -7.11
C ALA A 260 0.51 -35.67 -8.34
N GLU A 261 0.70 -36.34 -9.48
CA GLU A 261 1.00 -35.68 -10.76
C GLU A 261 -0.10 -34.71 -11.19
N GLY A 262 -1.38 -35.14 -11.06
CA GLY A 262 -2.54 -34.31 -11.36
C GLY A 262 -2.58 -33.05 -10.47
N LEU A 263 -2.36 -33.18 -9.18
CA LEU A 263 -2.34 -32.05 -8.25
C LEU A 263 -1.14 -31.12 -8.50
N LEU A 264 0.05 -31.67 -8.79
CA LEU A 264 1.21 -30.89 -9.21
C LEU A 264 0.91 -30.08 -10.48
N SER A 265 0.25 -30.69 -11.47
CA SER A 265 -0.18 -29.98 -12.70
C SER A 265 -1.14 -28.82 -12.41
N VAL A 266 -2.07 -28.97 -11.47
CA VAL A 266 -2.92 -27.86 -11.03
C VAL A 266 -2.06 -26.77 -10.39
N PHE A 267 -1.08 -27.14 -9.56
CA PHE A 267 -0.23 -26.17 -8.84
C PHE A 267 0.82 -25.51 -9.72
N ASP A 268 1.13 -26.01 -10.89
CA ASP A 268 1.94 -25.30 -11.89
C ASP A 268 1.33 -23.93 -12.26
N SER A 269 -0.01 -23.84 -12.26
CA SER A 269 -0.74 -22.59 -12.55
C SER A 269 -1.26 -21.88 -11.30
N TRP A 270 -1.53 -22.61 -10.22
CA TRP A 270 -2.26 -22.12 -9.05
C TRP A 270 -1.49 -22.22 -7.73
N TYR A 271 -0.25 -22.70 -7.76
CA TYR A 271 0.75 -22.73 -6.68
C TYR A 271 0.37 -23.55 -5.43
N SER A 272 -0.83 -23.40 -4.86
CA SER A 272 -1.26 -24.09 -3.64
C SER A 272 -2.78 -24.00 -3.43
N PHE A 273 -3.30 -24.75 -2.47
CA PHE A 273 -4.71 -24.65 -2.04
C PHE A 273 -5.06 -23.26 -1.48
N GLU A 274 -4.17 -22.69 -0.68
CA GLU A 274 -4.37 -21.35 -0.10
C GLU A 274 -4.45 -20.29 -1.20
N TYR A 275 -3.64 -20.43 -2.24
CA TYR A 275 -3.67 -19.51 -3.38
C TYR A 275 -4.98 -19.66 -4.18
N LEU A 276 -5.43 -20.89 -4.43
CA LEU A 276 -6.73 -21.16 -5.08
C LEU A 276 -7.87 -20.51 -4.28
N GLU A 277 -7.92 -20.72 -2.97
CA GLU A 277 -8.97 -20.15 -2.11
C GLU A 277 -8.91 -18.62 -2.08
N SER A 278 -7.72 -18.05 -1.95
CA SER A 278 -7.52 -16.59 -1.99
C SER A 278 -8.01 -15.99 -3.32
N ARG A 279 -7.74 -16.66 -4.44
CA ARG A 279 -8.20 -16.19 -5.76
C ARG A 279 -9.69 -16.35 -5.93
N ARG A 280 -10.26 -17.45 -5.44
CA ARG A 280 -11.71 -17.70 -5.46
C ARG A 280 -12.47 -16.64 -4.66
N SER A 281 -12.05 -16.39 -3.42
CA SER A 281 -12.62 -15.33 -2.56
C SER A 281 -12.55 -13.96 -3.26
N ARG A 282 -11.39 -13.59 -3.80
CA ARG A 282 -11.21 -12.31 -4.49
C ARG A 282 -12.18 -12.11 -5.66
N TYR A 283 -12.39 -13.13 -6.51
CA TYR A 283 -13.31 -13.00 -7.64
C TYR A 283 -14.78 -13.03 -7.19
N GLN A 284 -15.08 -13.80 -6.14
CA GLN A 284 -16.40 -13.78 -5.52
C GLN A 284 -16.72 -12.41 -4.94
N ASP A 285 -15.80 -11.82 -4.15
CA ASP A 285 -15.95 -10.49 -3.58
C ASP A 285 -16.13 -9.43 -4.69
N SER A 286 -15.41 -9.57 -5.80
CA SER A 286 -15.57 -8.67 -6.94
C SER A 286 -16.98 -8.70 -7.51
N LEU A 287 -17.59 -9.87 -7.65
CA LEU A 287 -18.96 -10.02 -8.16
C LEU A 287 -20.01 -9.60 -7.13
N ASP A 288 -19.81 -9.97 -5.86
CA ASP A 288 -20.77 -9.70 -4.79
C ASP A 288 -20.81 -8.24 -4.35
N PHE A 289 -19.67 -7.54 -4.44
CA PHE A 289 -19.51 -6.17 -3.96
C PHE A 289 -19.04 -5.19 -5.04
N HIS A 290 -17.86 -5.39 -5.63
CA HIS A 290 -17.20 -4.41 -6.49
C HIS A 290 -18.02 -4.09 -7.76
N LEU A 291 -18.61 -5.12 -8.38
CA LEU A 291 -19.40 -5.03 -9.60
C LEU A 291 -20.92 -5.10 -9.34
N ASN A 292 -21.35 -5.05 -8.08
CA ASN A 292 -22.75 -5.13 -7.69
C ASN A 292 -23.47 -3.79 -7.88
N LEU A 293 -24.40 -3.73 -8.82
CA LEU A 293 -25.18 -2.52 -9.10
C LEU A 293 -26.19 -2.17 -8.01
N GLU A 294 -26.54 -3.09 -7.10
CA GLU A 294 -27.53 -2.86 -6.04
C GLU A 294 -26.91 -2.36 -4.73
N LEU A 295 -25.61 -2.55 -4.53
CA LEU A 295 -24.92 -2.11 -3.33
C LEU A 295 -24.92 -0.58 -3.20
N ASP A 296 -25.27 -0.06 -2.01
CA ASP A 296 -25.26 1.38 -1.68
C ASP A 296 -24.77 1.64 -0.25
N THR A 297 -23.48 1.48 -0.04
CA THR A 297 -22.82 1.65 1.26
C THR A 297 -22.98 3.04 1.85
N ARG A 298 -23.18 4.08 1.01
CA ARG A 298 -23.33 5.46 1.48
C ARG A 298 -24.70 5.68 2.14
N GLY A 299 -25.76 5.22 1.47
CA GLY A 299 -27.11 5.30 2.02
C GLY A 299 -27.32 4.37 3.22
N ASP A 300 -26.71 3.17 3.17
CA ASP A 300 -26.96 2.13 4.16
C ASP A 300 -26.09 2.29 5.43
N ILE A 301 -24.86 2.79 5.31
CA ILE A 301 -23.87 2.82 6.39
C ILE A 301 -23.43 4.25 6.73
N VAL A 302 -22.86 5.00 5.79
CA VAL A 302 -22.18 6.28 6.12
C VAL A 302 -23.15 7.41 6.42
N TRP A 303 -24.27 7.46 5.70
CA TRP A 303 -25.36 8.47 5.85
C TRP A 303 -24.94 9.89 5.50
N ASP A 304 -23.89 10.07 4.72
CA ASP A 304 -23.44 11.38 4.27
C ASP A 304 -24.23 11.92 3.07
N ASP A 305 -24.27 13.21 2.89
CA ASP A 305 -24.75 13.82 1.65
C ASP A 305 -23.67 13.75 0.56
N ILE A 306 -23.71 12.68 -0.23
CA ILE A 306 -22.76 12.50 -1.34
C ILE A 306 -22.81 13.65 -2.37
N SER A 307 -23.87 14.45 -2.40
CA SER A 307 -23.99 15.62 -3.29
C SER A 307 -23.20 16.83 -2.82
N ASN A 308 -22.98 16.94 -1.51
CA ASN A 308 -22.23 18.02 -0.87
C ASN A 308 -20.73 17.64 -0.72
N PRO A 309 -19.83 18.17 -1.57
CA PRO A 309 -18.40 17.84 -1.48
C PRO A 309 -17.67 18.57 -0.35
N TRP A 310 -18.36 19.42 0.40
CA TRP A 310 -17.80 20.25 1.47
C TRP A 310 -18.33 19.83 2.86
N GLU A 311 -19.16 18.79 2.92
CA GLU A 311 -19.64 18.26 4.18
C GLU A 311 -18.47 17.77 5.03
N LYS A 312 -18.47 18.18 6.30
CA LYS A 312 -17.54 17.74 7.35
C LYS A 312 -18.26 16.87 8.37
N GLY A 313 -17.52 16.20 9.23
CA GLY A 313 -18.04 15.51 10.40
C GLY A 313 -18.83 14.23 10.12
N TYR A 314 -18.91 13.75 8.87
CA TYR A 314 -19.37 12.38 8.61
C TYR A 314 -18.22 11.40 8.84
N GLY A 315 -18.56 10.20 9.28
CA GLY A 315 -17.55 9.20 9.64
C GLY A 315 -17.49 8.98 11.16
N ASN A 316 -16.34 8.54 11.63
CA ASN A 316 -16.05 8.34 13.05
C ASN A 316 -14.53 8.27 13.30
N ASN A 317 -14.11 8.09 14.55
CA ASN A 317 -12.70 8.03 14.96
C ASN A 317 -12.08 6.61 14.91
N ASP A 318 -12.78 5.58 14.44
CA ASP A 318 -12.19 4.23 14.24
C ASP A 318 -11.28 4.20 12.99
N VAL A 319 -10.07 4.66 13.16
CA VAL A 319 -9.08 4.77 12.08
C VAL A 319 -8.49 3.44 11.64
N LYS A 320 -8.72 2.35 12.38
CA LYS A 320 -8.34 0.98 11.98
C LYS A 320 -9.36 0.38 11.02
N GLY A 321 -10.64 0.45 11.39
CA GLY A 321 -11.73 -0.17 10.63
C GLY A 321 -11.58 -1.68 10.49
N PRO A 322 -12.45 -2.33 9.69
CA PRO A 322 -12.46 -3.80 9.52
C PRO A 322 -11.29 -4.32 8.65
N VAL A 323 -10.67 -3.50 7.80
CA VAL A 323 -9.70 -3.93 6.76
C VAL A 323 -8.39 -3.12 6.79
N GLY A 324 -7.91 -2.72 7.97
CA GLY A 324 -6.71 -1.88 8.12
C GLY A 324 -5.38 -2.51 7.67
N SER A 325 -5.37 -3.69 7.04
CA SER A 325 -4.13 -4.42 6.72
C SER A 325 -3.22 -3.71 5.71
N HIS A 326 -3.78 -2.99 4.74
CA HIS A 326 -2.96 -2.30 3.74
C HIS A 326 -2.36 -1.02 4.32
N GLY A 327 -3.15 -0.17 4.98
CA GLY A 327 -2.66 1.07 5.58
C GLY A 327 -1.72 0.84 6.77
N THR A 328 -1.94 -0.21 7.59
CA THR A 328 -1.00 -0.62 8.64
C THR A 328 0.36 -0.99 8.03
N HIS A 329 0.36 -1.72 6.90
CA HIS A 329 1.60 -2.08 6.19
C HIS A 329 2.32 -0.84 5.63
N VAL A 330 1.58 0.09 5.05
CA VAL A 330 2.10 1.37 4.56
C VAL A 330 2.71 2.21 5.71
N ALA A 331 2.02 2.28 6.85
CA ALA A 331 2.50 3.01 8.03
C ALA A 331 3.82 2.43 8.57
N GLY A 332 3.95 1.10 8.63
CA GLY A 332 5.18 0.44 9.09
C GLY A 332 6.38 0.72 8.19
N ILE A 333 6.21 0.73 6.87
CA ILE A 333 7.30 1.12 5.94
C ILE A 333 7.80 2.53 6.24
N ILE A 334 6.89 3.46 6.53
CA ILE A 334 7.27 4.86 6.82
C ILE A 334 7.97 4.96 8.17
N ALA A 335 7.37 4.38 9.24
CA ALA A 335 7.66 4.79 10.61
C ALA A 335 7.66 3.67 11.66
N ALA A 336 7.72 2.38 11.30
CA ALA A 336 7.90 1.33 12.32
C ALA A 336 9.07 1.68 13.23
N GLU A 337 8.92 1.43 14.54
CA GLU A 337 9.86 1.91 15.57
C GLU A 337 11.22 1.24 15.43
N ARG A 338 12.23 2.06 15.13
CA ARG A 338 13.60 1.59 14.90
C ARG A 338 14.29 1.17 16.20
N ASN A 339 15.13 0.14 16.12
CA ASN A 339 15.98 -0.34 17.21
C ASN A 339 15.22 -0.82 18.46
N ASN A 340 13.96 -1.20 18.34
CA ASN A 340 13.14 -1.75 19.43
C ASN A 340 13.26 -3.28 19.57
N PHE A 341 14.04 -3.94 18.71
CA PHE A 341 14.29 -5.39 18.65
C PHE A 341 13.05 -6.24 18.31
N ILE A 342 12.01 -5.65 17.77
CA ILE A 342 10.82 -6.33 17.25
C ILE A 342 10.54 -5.90 15.82
N GLY A 343 9.92 -6.77 15.04
CA GLY A 343 9.38 -6.48 13.73
C GLY A 343 10.39 -5.97 12.71
N ILE A 344 10.23 -4.73 12.28
CA ILE A 344 11.02 -4.10 11.24
C ILE A 344 11.43 -2.68 11.64
N ASP A 345 12.44 -2.14 10.97
CA ASP A 345 12.76 -0.71 11.03
C ASP A 345 12.02 0.06 9.92
N GLY A 346 11.24 1.08 10.29
CA GLY A 346 10.70 2.05 9.33
C GLY A 346 11.80 2.93 8.73
N VAL A 347 11.50 3.62 7.62
CA VAL A 347 12.49 4.50 6.97
C VAL A 347 12.80 5.73 7.82
N ALA A 348 11.81 6.29 8.53
CA ALA A 348 11.90 7.56 9.25
C ALA A 348 11.58 7.44 10.74
N ASP A 349 12.59 7.60 11.59
CA ASP A 349 12.47 7.50 13.06
C ASP A 349 11.63 8.61 13.72
N HIS A 350 11.56 9.79 13.11
CA HIS A 350 10.80 10.95 13.60
C HIS A 350 9.55 11.27 12.77
N ALA A 351 9.09 10.34 11.96
CA ALA A 351 7.77 10.44 11.34
C ALA A 351 6.67 10.12 12.36
N GLN A 352 5.59 10.90 12.32
CA GLN A 352 4.37 10.68 13.09
C GLN A 352 3.24 10.34 12.11
N ILE A 353 2.63 9.19 12.25
CA ILE A 353 1.58 8.69 11.36
C ILE A 353 0.22 9.26 11.76
N MET A 354 -0.36 10.08 10.89
CA MET A 354 -1.75 10.48 10.96
C MET A 354 -2.59 9.47 10.15
N ALA A 355 -3.43 8.70 10.82
CA ALA A 355 -4.23 7.64 10.21
C ALA A 355 -5.52 8.21 9.60
N VAL A 356 -5.65 8.18 8.27
CA VAL A 356 -6.85 8.70 7.59
C VAL A 356 -7.47 7.60 6.75
N ARG A 357 -8.52 6.98 7.31
CA ARG A 357 -9.21 5.88 6.65
C ARG A 357 -10.23 6.40 5.65
N MET A 358 -10.01 6.11 4.35
CA MET A 358 -10.88 6.56 3.27
C MET A 358 -10.91 5.63 2.04
N VAL A 359 -10.16 4.52 2.07
CA VAL A 359 -10.12 3.51 1.02
C VAL A 359 -10.84 2.25 1.51
N PRO A 360 -12.01 1.88 0.98
CA PRO A 360 -12.68 0.62 1.26
C PRO A 360 -12.03 -0.53 0.46
N ASN A 361 -12.46 -1.76 0.70
CA ASN A 361 -12.23 -2.82 -0.27
C ASN A 361 -13.15 -2.59 -1.49
N GLY A 362 -12.64 -1.86 -2.47
CA GLY A 362 -13.31 -1.26 -3.62
C GLY A 362 -12.61 0.03 -4.02
N ASP A 363 -13.27 0.88 -4.83
CA ASP A 363 -12.68 2.18 -5.19
C ASP A 363 -13.09 3.29 -4.19
N GLU A 364 -12.12 4.06 -3.76
CA GLU A 364 -12.30 5.29 -2.98
C GLU A 364 -13.18 6.31 -3.70
N ARG A 365 -13.89 7.14 -2.97
CA ARG A 365 -14.78 8.16 -3.54
C ARG A 365 -14.07 9.51 -3.63
N ASP A 366 -14.33 10.24 -4.72
CA ASP A 366 -13.75 11.59 -4.95
C ASP A 366 -14.03 12.56 -3.79
N LYS A 367 -15.18 12.42 -3.11
CA LYS A 367 -15.54 13.23 -1.93
C LYS A 367 -14.62 12.93 -0.76
N ASP A 368 -14.41 11.65 -0.48
CA ASP A 368 -13.59 11.21 0.65
C ASP A 368 -12.11 11.58 0.42
N ILE A 369 -11.57 11.38 -0.79
CA ILE A 369 -10.23 11.87 -1.16
C ILE A 369 -10.09 13.37 -0.87
N ALA A 370 -11.06 14.17 -1.32
CA ALA A 370 -10.99 15.62 -1.18
C ALA A 370 -11.07 16.08 0.28
N ASN A 371 -11.88 15.41 1.10
CA ASN A 371 -12.04 15.73 2.53
C ASN A 371 -10.86 15.21 3.34
N ALA A 372 -10.37 14.00 3.08
CA ALA A 372 -9.18 13.43 3.71
C ALA A 372 -7.93 14.31 3.48
N VAL A 373 -7.73 14.79 2.25
CA VAL A 373 -6.63 15.72 1.95
C VAL A 373 -6.76 17.03 2.71
N ARG A 374 -7.97 17.61 2.83
CA ARG A 374 -8.19 18.85 3.60
C ARG A 374 -7.95 18.61 5.07
N TYR A 375 -8.53 17.55 5.63
CA TYR A 375 -8.32 17.11 7.00
C TYR A 375 -6.83 17.01 7.33
N ALA A 376 -6.07 16.24 6.54
CA ALA A 376 -4.65 16.05 6.75
C ALA A 376 -3.87 17.38 6.73
N VAL A 377 -4.18 18.27 5.77
CA VAL A 377 -3.52 19.58 5.66
C VAL A 377 -3.88 20.50 6.82
N ASP A 378 -5.14 20.54 7.23
CA ASP A 378 -5.64 21.40 8.30
C ASP A 378 -5.07 20.97 9.66
N ASN A 379 -4.81 19.67 9.86
CA ASN A 379 -4.16 19.08 11.03
C ASN A 379 -2.62 18.96 10.91
N GLY A 380 -1.98 19.73 10.03
CA GLY A 380 -0.54 19.95 10.01
C GLY A 380 0.32 18.92 9.28
N ALA A 381 -0.27 17.98 8.54
CA ALA A 381 0.50 17.02 7.75
C ALA A 381 1.46 17.73 6.78
N LYS A 382 2.73 17.32 6.78
CA LYS A 382 3.75 17.78 5.84
C LYS A 382 3.83 16.90 4.60
N ILE A 383 3.50 15.62 4.75
CA ILE A 383 3.51 14.62 3.69
C ILE A 383 2.15 13.92 3.70
N ILE A 384 1.59 13.71 2.51
CA ILE A 384 0.41 12.88 2.31
C ILE A 384 0.83 11.68 1.46
N ASN A 385 0.74 10.47 2.03
CA ASN A 385 0.95 9.22 1.32
C ASN A 385 -0.37 8.68 0.79
N MET A 386 -0.43 8.38 -0.49
CA MET A 386 -1.59 7.85 -1.20
C MET A 386 -1.21 6.58 -1.96
N SER A 387 -1.48 5.44 -1.36
CA SER A 387 -1.17 4.12 -1.93
C SER A 387 -2.39 3.47 -2.59
N PHE A 388 -3.19 4.24 -3.32
CA PHE A 388 -4.43 3.82 -3.98
C PHE A 388 -4.58 4.45 -5.37
N GLY A 389 -5.58 4.00 -6.12
CA GLY A 389 -5.93 4.60 -7.41
C GLY A 389 -7.04 3.86 -8.12
N LYS A 390 -7.77 4.58 -8.98
CA LYS A 390 -8.94 4.09 -9.73
C LYS A 390 -8.94 4.52 -11.18
N SER A 391 -9.79 3.88 -11.98
CA SER A 391 -9.89 4.13 -13.42
C SER A 391 -10.71 5.37 -13.78
N TYR A 392 -11.60 5.81 -12.91
CA TYR A 392 -12.55 6.91 -13.14
C TYR A 392 -12.56 7.89 -11.97
N SER A 393 -12.71 9.19 -12.26
CA SER A 393 -12.89 10.25 -11.26
C SER A 393 -13.93 11.26 -11.77
N PRO A 394 -15.22 10.96 -11.58
CA PRO A 394 -16.31 11.77 -12.15
C PRO A 394 -16.38 13.18 -11.57
N ARG A 395 -15.93 13.35 -10.32
CA ARG A 395 -15.84 14.63 -9.61
C ARG A 395 -14.39 15.10 -9.43
N LYS A 396 -13.51 14.77 -10.38
CA LYS A 396 -12.08 15.15 -10.31
C LYS A 396 -11.83 16.60 -9.90
N TYR A 397 -12.75 17.53 -10.21
CA TYR A 397 -12.60 18.94 -9.86
C TYR A 397 -12.50 19.21 -8.35
N ILE A 398 -13.21 18.46 -7.51
CA ILE A 398 -13.13 18.63 -6.04
C ILE A 398 -11.81 18.08 -5.50
N VAL A 399 -11.36 16.97 -6.07
CA VAL A 399 -10.08 16.34 -5.76
C VAL A 399 -8.92 17.26 -6.17
N ASP A 400 -8.96 17.79 -7.41
CA ASP A 400 -7.98 18.78 -7.89
C ASP A 400 -7.91 20.03 -7.01
N HIS A 401 -9.06 20.47 -6.47
CA HIS A 401 -9.11 21.62 -5.56
C HIS A 401 -8.42 21.33 -4.23
N ALA A 402 -8.63 20.14 -3.66
CA ALA A 402 -8.00 19.70 -2.42
C ALA A 402 -6.48 19.57 -2.58
N PHE A 403 -5.99 18.96 -3.66
CA PHE A 403 -4.56 18.86 -3.92
C PHE A 403 -3.87 20.20 -4.18
N ARG A 404 -4.57 21.14 -4.82
CA ARG A 404 -4.07 22.51 -4.96
C ARG A 404 -4.01 23.24 -3.62
N TYR A 405 -4.95 22.95 -2.73
CA TYR A 405 -4.90 23.45 -1.36
C TYR A 405 -3.66 22.92 -0.64
N ALA A 406 -3.43 21.61 -0.66
CA ALA A 406 -2.25 20.98 -0.09
C ALA A 406 -0.94 21.57 -0.66
N ALA A 407 -0.86 21.74 -1.99
CA ALA A 407 0.31 22.32 -2.63
C ALA A 407 0.58 23.78 -2.22
N ARG A 408 -0.48 24.61 -2.04
CA ARG A 408 -0.33 25.99 -1.53
C ARG A 408 0.13 26.04 -0.08
N LYS A 409 -0.17 25.01 0.71
CA LYS A 409 0.28 24.87 2.10
C LYS A 409 1.68 24.24 2.21
N GLY A 410 2.32 23.91 1.08
CA GLY A 410 3.66 23.33 1.06
C GLY A 410 3.68 21.84 1.44
N VAL A 411 2.57 21.12 1.29
CA VAL A 411 2.48 19.69 1.59
C VAL A 411 2.97 18.87 0.39
N LEU A 412 3.87 17.92 0.63
CA LEU A 412 4.31 16.94 -0.35
C LEU A 412 3.24 15.86 -0.51
N ILE A 413 2.88 15.55 -1.75
CA ILE A 413 1.93 14.48 -2.09
C ILE A 413 2.71 13.36 -2.76
N VAL A 414 2.73 12.18 -2.15
CA VAL A 414 3.38 10.97 -2.68
C VAL A 414 2.30 9.97 -3.06
N HIS A 415 2.28 9.57 -4.32
CA HIS A 415 1.23 8.73 -4.88
C HIS A 415 1.81 7.51 -5.60
N SER A 416 1.19 6.36 -5.44
CA SER A 416 1.59 5.13 -6.11
C SER A 416 1.17 5.14 -7.59
N ALA A 417 2.07 4.74 -8.50
CA ALA A 417 1.81 4.79 -9.94
C ALA A 417 0.75 3.78 -10.43
N GLY A 418 0.50 2.70 -9.65
CA GLY A 418 -0.43 1.62 -9.99
C GLY A 418 0.26 0.32 -10.42
N ASN A 419 -0.51 -0.79 -10.42
CA ASN A 419 0.00 -2.16 -10.55
C ASN A 419 -0.54 -2.91 -11.79
N SER A 420 -0.89 -2.18 -12.84
CA SER A 420 -1.55 -2.74 -14.05
C SER A 420 -0.62 -2.86 -15.25
N ARG A 421 0.70 -2.67 -15.08
CA ARG A 421 1.70 -2.67 -16.17
C ARG A 421 1.44 -1.61 -17.24
N ASN A 422 0.66 -0.58 -16.92
CA ASN A 422 0.26 0.45 -17.87
C ASN A 422 1.34 1.51 -18.02
N ASP A 423 1.43 2.05 -19.24
CA ASP A 423 2.06 3.32 -19.50
C ASP A 423 1.10 4.45 -19.10
N ASN A 424 1.37 5.13 -17.99
CA ASN A 424 0.53 6.20 -17.45
C ASN A 424 0.55 7.47 -18.33
N ASP A 425 1.50 7.60 -19.26
CA ASP A 425 1.50 8.65 -20.28
C ASP A 425 0.40 8.42 -21.31
N ILE A 426 -0.04 7.17 -21.49
CA ILE A 426 -1.08 6.76 -22.45
C ILE A 426 -2.41 6.50 -21.74
N LYS A 427 -2.39 5.75 -20.63
CA LYS A 427 -3.60 5.38 -19.85
C LYS A 427 -3.46 5.90 -18.42
N PRO A 428 -3.84 7.16 -18.15
CA PRO A 428 -3.69 7.74 -16.83
C PRO A 428 -4.61 7.09 -15.79
N SER A 429 -4.10 6.90 -14.57
CA SER A 429 -4.86 6.57 -13.37
C SER A 429 -5.37 7.83 -12.66
N PHE A 430 -6.26 7.67 -11.69
CA PHE A 430 -6.78 8.72 -10.82
C PHE A 430 -6.62 8.32 -9.35
N PRO A 431 -6.32 9.31 -8.47
CA PRO A 431 -6.04 10.72 -8.78
C PRO A 431 -4.74 10.90 -9.57
N ASN A 432 -4.50 12.08 -10.14
CA ASN A 432 -3.23 12.39 -10.79
C ASN A 432 -2.90 13.88 -10.72
N ARG A 433 -1.65 14.21 -10.99
CA ARG A 433 -1.11 15.59 -10.91
C ARG A 433 -1.77 16.62 -11.82
N TYR A 434 -2.47 16.22 -12.88
CA TYR A 434 -3.00 17.14 -13.88
C TYR A 434 -4.42 17.60 -13.54
N ALA A 435 -4.59 18.87 -13.25
CA ALA A 435 -5.90 19.44 -12.94
C ALA A 435 -6.70 19.77 -14.22
N LYS A 436 -7.90 19.22 -14.34
CA LYS A 436 -8.75 19.24 -15.54
C LYS A 436 -9.13 20.65 -16.04
N HIS A 437 -9.19 21.66 -15.15
CA HIS A 437 -9.74 22.98 -15.48
C HIS A 437 -8.72 24.12 -15.50
N TYR A 438 -7.43 23.86 -15.32
CA TYR A 438 -6.40 24.89 -15.15
C TYR A 438 -5.24 24.76 -16.13
N ARG A 439 -5.53 24.76 -17.45
CA ARG A 439 -4.51 24.76 -18.50
C ARG A 439 -3.31 23.83 -18.22
N SER A 440 -3.61 22.64 -17.70
CA SER A 440 -2.67 21.50 -17.60
C SER A 440 -1.38 21.75 -16.81
N LYS A 441 -1.30 22.74 -15.93
CA LYS A 441 -0.15 22.82 -15.03
C LYS A 441 -0.25 21.72 -13.98
N PRO A 442 0.76 20.87 -13.86
CA PRO A 442 0.78 19.82 -12.84
C PRO A 442 0.83 20.44 -11.43
N ILE A 443 0.35 19.70 -10.44
CA ILE A 443 0.50 20.02 -9.03
C ILE A 443 1.98 19.89 -8.69
N SER A 444 2.60 20.99 -8.25
CA SER A 444 4.06 21.12 -8.14
C SER A 444 4.67 20.26 -7.02
N THR A 445 3.87 19.92 -6.00
CA THR A 445 4.29 19.13 -4.83
C THR A 445 3.93 17.65 -4.94
N TRP A 446 3.57 17.18 -6.12
CA TRP A 446 3.16 15.80 -6.39
C TRP A 446 4.34 14.95 -6.86
N LEU A 447 4.46 13.72 -6.31
CA LEU A 447 5.36 12.66 -6.76
C LEU A 447 4.56 11.39 -7.07
N ASP A 448 4.67 10.86 -8.29
CA ASP A 448 4.19 9.51 -8.64
C ASP A 448 5.36 8.52 -8.55
N VAL A 449 5.15 7.39 -7.86
CA VAL A 449 6.19 6.43 -7.52
C VAL A 449 5.93 5.07 -8.17
N GLY A 450 6.87 4.62 -9.00
CA GLY A 450 6.93 3.26 -9.54
C GLY A 450 7.60 2.28 -8.58
N ALA A 451 7.36 0.97 -8.76
CA ALA A 451 7.94 -0.06 -7.92
C ALA A 451 9.22 -0.67 -8.52
N SER A 452 10.31 -0.66 -7.76
CA SER A 452 11.53 -1.40 -8.07
C SER A 452 11.61 -2.72 -7.29
N ALA A 453 12.43 -3.65 -7.81
CA ALA A 453 12.78 -4.91 -7.20
C ALA A 453 14.21 -4.85 -6.61
N LYS A 454 14.69 -6.00 -6.08
CA LYS A 454 15.90 -6.07 -5.26
C LYS A 454 17.21 -5.77 -5.97
N TYR A 455 17.35 -6.11 -7.27
CA TYR A 455 18.64 -6.12 -7.96
C TYR A 455 18.68 -5.13 -9.12
N ALA A 456 19.86 -4.55 -9.38
CA ALA A 456 20.11 -3.67 -10.52
C ALA A 456 20.44 -4.49 -11.78
N ASP A 457 19.47 -5.26 -12.26
CA ASP A 457 19.55 -6.05 -13.47
C ASP A 457 18.29 -5.84 -14.34
N GLU A 458 18.08 -6.69 -15.34
CA GLU A 458 16.91 -6.61 -16.21
C GLU A 458 15.56 -6.71 -15.49
N THR A 459 15.54 -7.13 -14.21
CA THR A 459 14.36 -7.27 -13.37
C THR A 459 14.17 -6.11 -12.37
N LEU A 460 14.99 -5.05 -12.42
CA LEU A 460 14.94 -3.93 -11.49
C LEU A 460 13.55 -3.31 -11.41
N VAL A 461 12.82 -3.21 -12.51
CA VAL A 461 11.45 -2.73 -12.48
C VAL A 461 10.52 -3.90 -12.19
N ALA A 462 9.72 -3.77 -11.13
CA ALA A 462 8.75 -4.80 -10.77
C ALA A 462 7.74 -5.02 -11.92
N SER A 463 7.55 -6.28 -12.31
CA SER A 463 6.79 -6.65 -13.52
C SER A 463 5.33 -6.19 -13.54
N PHE A 464 4.77 -5.84 -12.39
CA PHE A 464 3.41 -5.30 -12.26
C PHE A 464 3.36 -3.77 -12.31
N SER A 465 4.51 -3.07 -12.12
CA SER A 465 4.52 -1.61 -11.95
C SER A 465 3.98 -0.89 -13.19
N ASN A 466 3.15 0.13 -12.96
CA ASN A 466 2.95 1.14 -13.96
C ASN A 466 4.22 1.99 -14.11
N PHE A 467 4.36 2.61 -15.27
CA PHE A 467 5.50 3.43 -15.64
C PHE A 467 5.05 4.61 -16.52
N GLY A 468 5.95 5.54 -16.81
CA GLY A 468 5.67 6.65 -17.72
C GLY A 468 6.74 7.72 -17.64
N GLN A 469 7.36 8.04 -18.77
CA GLN A 469 8.46 8.99 -18.87
C GLN A 469 8.07 10.44 -18.49
N LYS A 470 6.76 10.74 -18.48
CA LYS A 470 6.22 12.08 -18.15
C LYS A 470 5.31 12.08 -16.92
N SER A 471 4.86 10.90 -16.49
CA SER A 471 3.84 10.73 -15.45
C SER A 471 4.35 10.07 -14.17
N VAL A 472 5.41 9.26 -14.22
CA VAL A 472 6.05 8.67 -13.05
C VAL A 472 7.33 9.45 -12.73
N ASP A 473 7.49 9.94 -11.49
CA ASP A 473 8.63 10.77 -11.11
C ASP A 473 9.88 9.94 -10.83
N VAL A 474 9.76 8.90 -9.99
CA VAL A 474 10.87 8.11 -9.46
C VAL A 474 10.39 6.68 -9.17
N PHE A 475 11.33 5.74 -9.12
CA PHE A 475 11.08 4.40 -8.60
C PHE A 475 11.54 4.27 -7.14
N ALA A 476 10.97 3.32 -6.40
CA ALA A 476 11.38 2.96 -5.05
C ALA A 476 11.11 1.46 -4.80
N PRO A 477 11.77 0.84 -3.79
CA PRO A 477 11.50 -0.54 -3.38
C PRO A 477 10.02 -0.84 -3.18
N GLY A 478 9.50 -1.80 -3.95
CA GLY A 478 8.08 -2.16 -3.90
C GLY A 478 7.80 -3.66 -4.12
N TYR A 479 8.85 -4.50 -4.15
CA TYR A 479 8.73 -5.93 -4.39
C TYR A 479 9.10 -6.74 -3.16
N ARG A 480 8.15 -7.55 -2.63
CA ARG A 480 8.32 -8.37 -1.41
C ARG A 480 8.85 -7.56 -0.23
N ILE A 481 8.12 -6.52 0.12
CA ILE A 481 8.40 -5.65 1.25
C ILE A 481 7.72 -6.21 2.49
N LEU A 482 8.47 -6.53 3.52
CA LEU A 482 7.97 -6.91 4.84
C LEU A 482 7.58 -5.65 5.61
N SER A 483 6.42 -5.67 6.25
CA SER A 483 5.98 -4.59 7.14
C SER A 483 4.90 -5.06 8.12
N THR A 484 4.48 -4.16 9.00
CA THR A 484 3.44 -4.37 10.01
C THR A 484 2.09 -4.74 9.39
N THR A 485 1.36 -5.63 10.03
CA THR A 485 -0.03 -6.00 9.71
C THR A 485 -0.87 -6.06 10.99
N PRO A 486 -2.19 -5.86 10.95
CA PRO A 486 -3.02 -5.77 12.16
C PRO A 486 -2.84 -6.95 13.10
N GLY A 487 -2.92 -6.67 14.42
CA GLY A 487 -2.84 -7.69 15.47
C GLY A 487 -1.41 -8.09 15.82
N ASN A 488 -0.47 -7.16 15.79
CA ASN A 488 0.95 -7.37 16.10
C ASN A 488 1.59 -8.46 15.24
N THR A 489 1.24 -8.46 13.95
CA THR A 489 1.80 -9.40 12.98
C THR A 489 2.57 -8.66 11.88
N TYR A 490 3.32 -9.40 11.08
CA TYR A 490 4.12 -8.88 9.98
C TYR A 490 3.86 -9.69 8.72
N GLY A 491 3.82 -9.00 7.58
CA GLY A 491 3.53 -9.65 6.31
C GLY A 491 4.28 -9.02 5.14
N SER A 492 4.57 -9.81 4.12
CA SER A 492 5.24 -9.32 2.91
C SER A 492 4.20 -8.99 1.84
N LYS A 493 4.28 -7.77 1.31
CA LYS A 493 3.43 -7.32 0.19
C LYS A 493 4.28 -6.80 -0.97
N SER A 494 3.69 -6.77 -2.17
CA SER A 494 4.32 -6.20 -3.36
C SER A 494 3.35 -5.25 -4.05
N GLY A 495 3.83 -4.07 -4.44
CA GLY A 495 3.02 -3.06 -5.12
C GLY A 495 3.73 -1.71 -5.16
N THR A 496 3.29 -0.84 -6.06
CA THR A 496 3.62 0.59 -6.01
C THR A 496 3.10 1.23 -4.73
N SER A 497 2.11 0.61 -4.09
CA SER A 497 1.60 0.94 -2.75
C SER A 497 2.65 0.78 -1.65
N MET A 498 3.67 -0.06 -1.82
CA MET A 498 4.80 -0.24 -0.92
C MET A 498 5.97 0.68 -1.30
N ALA A 499 6.07 1.04 -2.57
CA ALA A 499 7.08 1.97 -3.07
C ALA A 499 6.81 3.44 -2.63
N ALA A 500 5.56 3.87 -2.69
CA ALA A 500 5.17 5.22 -2.26
C ALA A 500 5.54 5.52 -0.79
N PRO A 501 5.24 4.66 0.20
CA PRO A 501 5.64 4.91 1.58
C PRO A 501 7.15 4.91 1.81
N VAL A 502 7.94 4.18 1.02
CA VAL A 502 9.41 4.30 1.07
C VAL A 502 9.83 5.72 0.73
N VAL A 503 9.28 6.32 -0.34
CA VAL A 503 9.56 7.72 -0.71
C VAL A 503 9.05 8.70 0.36
N SER A 504 7.86 8.44 0.93
CA SER A 504 7.32 9.25 2.02
C SER A 504 8.21 9.19 3.26
N GLY A 505 8.77 8.01 3.57
CA GLY A 505 9.71 7.81 4.66
C GLY A 505 11.04 8.56 4.41
N VAL A 506 11.63 8.45 3.22
CA VAL A 506 12.84 9.22 2.87
C VAL A 506 12.58 10.72 2.96
N ALA A 507 11.44 11.20 2.48
CA ALA A 507 11.07 12.60 2.59
C ALA A 507 10.93 13.05 4.06
N ALA A 508 10.30 12.23 4.90
CA ALA A 508 10.15 12.50 6.33
C ALA A 508 11.50 12.48 7.06
N LEU A 509 12.37 11.52 6.74
CA LEU A 509 13.74 11.42 7.29
C LEU A 509 14.54 12.67 6.97
N VAL A 510 14.54 13.14 5.72
CA VAL A 510 15.22 14.37 5.31
C VAL A 510 14.62 15.59 6.03
N TRP A 511 13.29 15.77 6.00
CA TRP A 511 12.65 16.93 6.64
C TRP A 511 12.80 16.95 8.15
N SER A 512 12.91 15.80 8.80
CA SER A 512 13.14 15.73 10.24
C SER A 512 14.48 16.37 10.64
N ARG A 513 15.49 16.31 9.78
CA ARG A 513 16.83 16.84 10.03
C ARG A 513 17.07 18.21 9.40
N TYR A 514 16.38 18.50 8.30
CA TYR A 514 16.49 19.75 7.54
C TYR A 514 15.11 20.40 7.36
N PRO A 515 14.46 20.87 8.45
CA PRO A 515 13.08 21.37 8.44
C PRO A 515 12.87 22.64 7.60
N ASP A 516 13.95 23.38 7.33
CA ASP A 516 13.92 24.62 6.54
C ASP A 516 13.88 24.39 5.02
N LEU A 517 14.09 23.15 4.55
CA LEU A 517 13.94 22.82 3.15
C LEU A 517 12.49 23.05 2.69
N SER A 518 12.34 23.81 1.63
CA SER A 518 11.04 23.93 0.99
C SER A 518 10.61 22.59 0.34
N VAL A 519 9.32 22.36 0.21
CA VAL A 519 8.78 21.18 -0.49
C VAL A 519 9.32 21.03 -1.92
N LYS A 520 9.66 22.14 -2.56
CA LYS A 520 10.22 22.14 -3.92
C LYS A 520 11.67 21.66 -3.92
N GLU A 521 12.48 22.08 -2.95
CA GLU A 521 13.84 21.61 -2.80
C GLU A 521 13.88 20.15 -2.43
N LEU A 522 13.09 19.73 -1.42
CA LEU A 522 12.98 18.32 -1.07
C LEU A 522 12.56 17.45 -2.25
N LYS A 523 11.51 17.85 -2.99
CA LYS A 523 11.11 17.12 -4.19
C LYS A 523 12.23 17.03 -5.24
N ALA A 524 12.97 18.12 -5.46
CA ALA A 524 14.09 18.14 -6.38
C ALA A 524 15.19 17.16 -5.96
N MET A 525 15.47 17.05 -4.65
CA MET A 525 16.45 16.11 -4.09
C MET A 525 15.97 14.65 -4.25
N LEU A 526 14.72 14.36 -3.92
CA LEU A 526 14.12 13.02 -4.09
C LEU A 526 14.16 12.51 -5.54
N MET A 527 14.28 13.39 -6.52
CA MET A 527 14.38 13.06 -7.93
C MET A 527 15.79 13.17 -8.49
N GLY A 528 16.59 14.12 -8.00
CA GLY A 528 17.90 14.49 -8.54
C GLY A 528 19.05 13.77 -7.86
N GLU A 529 19.01 13.65 -6.54
CA GLU A 529 20.00 12.94 -5.73
C GLU A 529 19.58 11.48 -5.52
N SER A 530 19.16 10.85 -6.60
CA SER A 530 18.67 9.48 -6.65
C SER A 530 19.59 8.60 -7.47
N LYS A 531 19.54 7.30 -7.26
CA LYS A 531 20.39 6.34 -7.93
C LYS A 531 20.01 6.17 -9.39
N VAL A 532 20.87 6.62 -10.29
CA VAL A 532 20.68 6.51 -11.75
C VAL A 532 21.42 5.29 -12.33
N TYR A 533 20.84 4.72 -13.38
CA TYR A 533 21.36 3.53 -14.06
C TYR A 533 21.38 3.80 -15.58
N PRO A 534 22.33 4.61 -16.10
CA PRO A 534 22.27 5.13 -17.46
C PRO A 534 22.34 4.06 -18.55
N GLU A 535 23.06 2.96 -18.28
CA GLU A 535 23.28 1.87 -19.24
C GLU A 535 22.38 0.65 -19.00
N LEU A 536 21.54 0.67 -17.94
CA LEU A 536 20.75 -0.49 -17.56
C LEU A 536 19.56 -0.67 -18.49
N LEU A 537 19.49 -1.84 -19.11
CA LEU A 537 18.31 -2.31 -19.84
C LEU A 537 17.46 -3.17 -18.92
N VAL A 538 16.16 -2.86 -18.86
CA VAL A 538 15.20 -3.57 -18.02
C VAL A 538 14.03 -4.11 -18.84
N LYS A 539 13.42 -5.18 -18.36
CA LYS A 539 12.16 -5.70 -18.91
C LYS A 539 11.05 -4.66 -18.78
N LYS A 540 10.43 -4.32 -19.90
CA LYS A 540 9.30 -3.38 -19.90
C LYS A 540 8.07 -4.05 -19.31
N PRO A 541 7.43 -3.51 -18.25
CA PRO A 541 6.29 -4.18 -17.59
C PRO A 541 5.13 -4.54 -18.53
N SER A 542 4.84 -3.68 -19.53
CA SER A 542 3.77 -3.91 -20.51
C SER A 542 4.13 -4.92 -21.60
N SER A 543 5.42 -5.23 -21.77
CA SER A 543 5.95 -6.15 -22.78
C SER A 543 7.26 -6.79 -22.24
N PRO A 544 7.16 -7.85 -21.42
CA PRO A 544 8.31 -8.42 -20.69
C PRO A 544 9.44 -8.98 -21.57
N ASP A 545 9.17 -9.22 -22.85
CA ASP A 545 10.18 -9.65 -23.83
C ASP A 545 11.00 -8.49 -24.38
N ASP A 546 10.54 -7.23 -24.18
CA ASP A 546 11.22 -6.03 -24.64
C ASP A 546 12.14 -5.50 -23.54
N LEU A 547 13.43 -5.36 -23.86
CA LEU A 547 14.39 -4.63 -23.02
C LEU A 547 14.43 -3.16 -23.46
N VAL A 548 14.24 -2.27 -22.48
CA VAL A 548 14.27 -0.82 -22.69
C VAL A 548 15.22 -0.15 -21.69
N PRO A 549 15.81 1.01 -22.02
CA PRO A 549 16.60 1.75 -21.03
C PRO A 549 15.74 2.12 -19.83
N PHE A 550 16.21 1.84 -18.62
CA PHE A 550 15.50 2.16 -17.37
C PHE A 550 15.11 3.64 -17.29
N SER A 551 15.99 4.52 -17.78
CA SER A 551 15.79 5.96 -17.84
C SER A 551 14.54 6.40 -18.65
N THR A 552 13.94 5.51 -19.45
CA THR A 552 12.72 5.83 -20.22
C THR A 552 11.42 5.53 -19.50
N LEU A 553 11.48 4.96 -18.29
CA LEU A 553 10.30 4.49 -17.56
C LEU A 553 9.81 5.46 -16.48
N SER A 554 10.58 6.53 -16.17
CA SER A 554 10.17 7.62 -15.28
C SER A 554 10.83 8.95 -15.69
N ILE A 555 10.41 10.04 -15.06
CA ILE A 555 10.95 11.39 -15.30
C ILE A 555 12.43 11.48 -14.89
N SER A 556 12.76 10.95 -13.70
CA SER A 556 14.13 10.97 -13.18
C SER A 556 15.02 9.86 -13.76
N GLY A 557 14.41 8.74 -14.21
CA GLY A 557 15.17 7.55 -14.60
C GLY A 557 15.99 6.95 -13.46
N SER A 558 15.48 7.06 -12.22
CA SER A 558 16.23 6.72 -11.00
C SER A 558 15.40 5.96 -9.97
N VAL A 559 16.09 5.36 -8.99
CA VAL A 559 15.52 4.83 -7.75
C VAL A 559 15.90 5.79 -6.63
N VAL A 560 14.95 6.15 -5.75
CA VAL A 560 15.18 7.06 -4.62
C VAL A 560 16.31 6.53 -3.71
N ASP A 561 17.17 7.45 -3.21
CA ASP A 561 18.36 7.12 -2.43
C ASP A 561 18.58 8.14 -1.30
N ALA A 562 18.34 7.72 -0.06
CA ALA A 562 18.54 8.57 1.12
C ALA A 562 20.03 8.83 1.39
N GLU A 563 20.90 7.83 1.14
CA GLU A 563 22.34 7.97 1.32
C GLU A 563 22.89 9.10 0.43
N ALA A 564 22.52 9.11 -0.85
CA ALA A 564 22.96 10.16 -1.78
C ALA A 564 22.42 11.54 -1.40
N ILE A 565 21.17 11.65 -0.94
CA ILE A 565 20.57 12.90 -0.49
C ILE A 565 21.31 13.46 0.73
N PHE A 566 21.61 12.63 1.73
CA PHE A 566 22.33 13.08 2.93
C PHE A 566 23.78 13.43 2.62
N ALA A 567 24.47 12.67 1.77
CA ALA A 567 25.82 13.01 1.33
C ALA A 567 25.88 14.38 0.62
N GLU A 568 24.90 14.72 -0.22
CA GLU A 568 24.79 16.04 -0.86
C GLU A 568 24.52 17.16 0.19
N LEU A 569 23.63 16.89 1.18
CA LEU A 569 23.29 17.86 2.21
C LEU A 569 24.46 18.19 3.15
N GLU A 570 25.37 17.24 3.40
CA GLU A 570 26.60 17.47 4.18
C GLU A 570 27.60 18.40 3.46
N THR A 571 27.51 18.51 2.14
CA THR A 571 28.42 19.37 1.34
C THR A 571 27.95 20.82 1.25
N ARG A 572 26.70 21.12 1.62
CA ARG A 572 26.07 22.45 1.60
C ARG A 572 26.33 23.24 2.87
#